data_ca7cb619200e0354dd33725c28fe09df
#
_entry.id   ca7cb619200e0354dd33725c28fe09df
#
_cell.length_a   1.000
_cell.length_b   1.000
_cell.length_c   1.000
_cell.angle_alpha   90.00
_cell.angle_beta   90.00
_cell.angle_gamma   90.00
#
_symmetry.space_group_name_H-M   'P 1'
#
loop_
_entity.id
_entity.type
_entity.pdbx_description
1 polymer ?
#
loop_
_entity_poly.entity_id
_entity_poly.type
_entity_poly.pdbx_seq_one_letter_code
_entity_poly.pdbx_strand_id
1 'polypeptide(L)'
;MIFKRESEVTIKKYIKDFLNENFKFVFQIRDKIDQFIFGKLINPLISELNDTIDSNIDTILDLGCGSNSPMGYFKNKLKRLVGVDLFIPSLNLSXKNKLHHEYYEIDILSSIDHFEENSFDCVALIDVIEHLKKQDGLKLIKQMETIARKKIIVFTPNGFLEQSPFDGNEYQRHISGWEVEEMQQMGFDVIGINGYKPLRGERANIIKWPTIFWKRISYLSQLIVKNRPEYAFQILCVKNL
;
A
#
# COMPACT_ATOMS: atom_id res chain seq x y z
N MET A 1 31.74 -34.81 13.90
CA MET A 1 30.34 -34.33 13.86
C MET A 1 30.21 -32.94 13.21
N ILE A 2 31.13 -32.02 13.40
CA ILE A 2 31.13 -30.66 12.87
C ILE A 2 31.21 -30.62 11.32
N PHE A 3 32.14 -31.40 10.74
CA PHE A 3 32.34 -31.46 9.28
C PHE A 3 31.13 -31.96 8.48
N LYS A 4 30.26 -32.78 9.07
CA LYS A 4 29.06 -33.31 8.41
C LYS A 4 27.96 -32.24 8.33
N ARG A 5 27.92 -31.33 9.31
CA ARG A 5 26.93 -30.24 9.37
C ARG A 5 27.26 -29.13 8.38
N GLU A 6 28.54 -28.78 8.21
CA GLU A 6 28.99 -27.77 7.25
C GLU A 6 28.74 -28.21 5.80
N SER A 7 28.96 -29.49 5.48
CA SER A 7 28.70 -30.03 4.15
C SER A 7 27.19 -30.03 3.81
N GLU A 8 26.32 -30.37 4.76
CA GLU A 8 24.87 -30.33 4.56
C GLU A 8 24.33 -28.89 4.31
N VAL A 9 24.87 -27.92 5.04
CA VAL A 9 24.49 -26.50 4.86
C VAL A 9 24.94 -26.02 3.49
N THR A 10 26.14 -26.38 3.08
CA THR A 10 26.69 -26.01 1.76
C THR A 10 25.89 -26.64 0.61
N ILE A 11 25.53 -27.91 0.73
CA ILE A 11 24.72 -28.62 -0.28
C ILE A 11 23.32 -28.01 -0.37
N LYS A 12 22.67 -27.73 0.74
CA LYS A 12 21.34 -27.10 0.76
C LYS A 12 21.38 -25.71 0.12
N LYS A 13 22.41 -24.92 0.37
CA LYS A 13 22.62 -23.62 -0.25
C LYS A 13 22.80 -23.78 -1.77
N TYR A 14 23.67 -24.70 -2.19
CA TYR A 14 23.92 -24.96 -3.62
C TYR A 14 22.64 -25.39 -4.35
N ILE A 15 21.87 -26.31 -3.76
CA ILE A 15 20.59 -26.76 -4.35
C ILE A 15 19.60 -25.57 -4.45
N LYS A 16 19.53 -24.77 -3.40
CA LYS A 16 18.65 -23.58 -3.37
C LYS A 16 19.05 -22.57 -4.45
N ASP A 17 20.34 -22.30 -4.60
CA ASP A 17 20.85 -21.36 -5.61
C ASP A 17 20.62 -21.93 -7.03
N PHE A 18 20.91 -23.21 -7.25
CA PHE A 18 20.64 -23.92 -8.52
C PHE A 18 19.14 -23.87 -8.89
N LEU A 19 18.27 -24.15 -7.91
CA LEU A 19 16.82 -24.08 -8.14
C LEU A 19 16.38 -22.64 -8.45
N ASN A 20 16.88 -21.67 -7.70
CA ASN A 20 16.56 -20.26 -7.94
C ASN A 20 16.98 -19.81 -9.34
N GLU A 21 18.17 -20.16 -9.78
CA GLU A 21 18.67 -19.77 -11.10
C GLU A 21 17.89 -20.45 -12.23
N ASN A 22 17.64 -21.74 -12.12
CA ASN A 22 16.98 -22.49 -13.19
C ASN A 22 15.46 -22.26 -13.23
N PHE A 23 14.81 -21.97 -12.09
CA PHE A 23 13.40 -21.67 -12.06
C PHE A 23 13.09 -20.19 -12.26
N LYS A 24 14.10 -19.29 -12.19
CA LYS A 24 13.92 -17.86 -12.42
C LYS A 24 13.23 -17.58 -13.76
N PHE A 25 13.67 -18.27 -14.81
CA PHE A 25 13.10 -18.16 -16.13
C PHE A 25 11.63 -18.62 -16.17
N VAL A 26 11.33 -19.73 -15.50
CA VAL A 26 9.95 -20.26 -15.41
C VAL A 26 9.05 -19.26 -14.65
N PHE A 27 9.55 -18.69 -13.57
CA PHE A 27 8.81 -17.66 -12.82
C PHE A 27 8.58 -16.39 -13.66
N GLN A 28 9.59 -15.97 -14.42
CA GLN A 28 9.45 -14.80 -15.32
C GLN A 28 8.39 -15.04 -16.40
N ILE A 29 8.37 -16.23 -17.01
CA ILE A 29 7.35 -16.59 -18.01
C ILE A 29 5.97 -16.59 -17.36
N ARG A 30 5.84 -17.24 -16.21
CA ARG A 30 4.57 -17.26 -15.45
C ARG A 30 4.08 -15.83 -15.17
N ASP A 31 4.96 -14.96 -14.69
CA ASP A 31 4.58 -13.59 -14.34
C ASP A 31 4.16 -12.79 -15.58
N LYS A 32 4.82 -13.02 -16.73
CA LYS A 32 4.41 -12.43 -18.01
C LYS A 32 3.04 -12.95 -18.46
N ILE A 33 2.79 -14.23 -18.30
CA ILE A 33 1.49 -14.84 -18.61
C ILE A 33 0.40 -14.26 -17.69
N ASP A 34 0.67 -14.20 -16.39
CA ASP A 34 -0.28 -13.63 -15.43
C ASP A 34 -0.53 -12.15 -15.76
N GLN A 35 0.51 -11.38 -16.10
CA GLN A 35 0.37 -9.96 -16.51
C GLN A 35 -0.48 -9.83 -17.79
N PHE A 36 -0.29 -10.71 -18.76
CA PHE A 36 -1.07 -10.71 -20.01
C PHE A 36 -2.54 -11.03 -19.75
N ILE A 37 -2.81 -12.05 -18.92
CA ILE A 37 -4.18 -12.53 -18.65
C ILE A 37 -4.93 -11.63 -17.68
N PHE A 38 -4.27 -11.21 -16.61
CA PHE A 38 -4.93 -10.51 -15.48
C PHE A 38 -4.69 -8.99 -15.48
N GLY A 39 -3.65 -8.51 -16.22
CA GLY A 39 -3.43 -7.07 -16.42
C GLY A 39 -3.61 -6.21 -15.18
N LYS A 40 -4.61 -5.33 -15.23
CA LYS A 40 -4.96 -4.40 -14.14
C LYS A 40 -5.34 -5.10 -12.83
N LEU A 41 -5.78 -6.37 -12.90
CA LEU A 41 -6.20 -7.12 -11.71
C LEU A 41 -5.03 -7.53 -10.81
N ILE A 42 -3.79 -7.50 -11.33
CA ILE A 42 -2.57 -7.80 -10.55
C ILE A 42 -2.25 -6.65 -9.60
N ASN A 43 -2.39 -5.43 -10.08
CA ASN A 43 -2.10 -4.21 -9.31
C ASN A 43 -3.34 -3.29 -9.28
N PRO A 44 -4.42 -3.75 -8.66
CA PRO A 44 -5.67 -3.01 -8.70
C PRO A 44 -5.56 -1.64 -8.03
N LEU A 45 -4.74 -1.49 -6.98
CA LEU A 45 -4.52 -0.20 -6.33
C LEU A 45 -3.96 0.84 -7.33
N ILE A 46 -2.89 0.48 -8.07
CA ILE A 46 -2.31 1.42 -9.06
C ILE A 46 -3.33 1.77 -10.15
N SER A 47 -4.14 0.80 -10.56
CA SER A 47 -5.19 1.04 -11.57
C SER A 47 -6.22 2.07 -11.06
N GLU A 48 -6.72 1.86 -9.82
CA GLU A 48 -7.73 2.76 -9.24
C GLU A 48 -7.14 4.13 -8.91
N LEU A 49 -5.90 4.18 -8.42
CA LEU A 49 -5.21 5.45 -8.17
C LEU A 49 -5.01 6.24 -9.48
N ASN A 50 -4.71 5.54 -10.59
CA ASN A 50 -4.57 6.21 -11.89
C ASN A 50 -5.89 6.85 -12.36
N ASP A 51 -7.01 6.23 -12.04
CA ASP A 51 -8.35 6.77 -12.36
C ASP A 51 -8.75 7.89 -11.38
N THR A 52 -8.27 7.81 -10.13
CA THR A 52 -8.53 8.78 -9.06
C THR A 52 -7.70 10.06 -9.21
N ILE A 53 -6.41 9.90 -9.57
CA ILE A 53 -5.47 11.01 -9.79
C ILE A 53 -5.60 11.46 -11.25
N ASP A 54 -6.68 12.19 -11.51
CA ASP A 54 -7.02 12.68 -12.84
C ASP A 54 -6.20 13.93 -13.21
N SER A 55 -6.44 14.47 -14.40
CA SER A 55 -5.73 15.65 -14.94
C SER A 55 -5.93 16.94 -14.14
N ASN A 56 -6.83 16.96 -13.19
CA ASN A 56 -7.08 18.12 -12.34
C ASN A 56 -6.20 18.11 -11.08
N ILE A 57 -5.48 17.02 -10.82
CA ILE A 57 -4.59 16.88 -9.66
C ILE A 57 -3.15 17.15 -10.09
N ASP A 58 -2.62 18.29 -9.71
CA ASP A 58 -1.24 18.69 -9.99
C ASP A 58 -0.32 18.48 -8.79
N THR A 59 -0.85 18.57 -7.57
CA THR A 59 -0.05 18.53 -6.34
C THR A 59 -0.62 17.52 -5.35
N ILE A 60 0.27 16.65 -4.82
CA ILE A 60 -0.11 15.63 -3.82
C ILE A 60 0.84 15.70 -2.62
N LEU A 61 0.26 15.65 -1.42
CA LEU A 61 0.97 15.41 -0.15
C LEU A 61 0.73 13.96 0.25
N ASP A 62 1.80 13.18 0.37
CA ASP A 62 1.79 11.74 0.69
C ASP A 62 2.26 11.56 2.14
N LEU A 63 1.31 11.40 3.05
CA LEU A 63 1.54 11.29 4.50
C LEU A 63 1.88 9.84 4.88
N GLY A 64 3.03 9.63 5.51
CA GLY A 64 3.55 8.31 5.82
C GLY A 64 4.05 7.60 4.57
N CYS A 65 4.83 8.29 3.74
CA CYS A 65 5.21 7.81 2.41
C CYS A 65 6.11 6.57 2.41
N GLY A 66 6.70 6.22 3.55
CA GLY A 66 7.55 5.03 3.67
C GLY A 66 8.70 5.01 2.67
N SER A 67 9.19 3.81 2.40
CA SER A 67 10.31 3.58 1.48
C SER A 67 9.88 3.28 0.04
N ASN A 68 8.60 2.98 -0.18
CA ASN A 68 8.13 2.45 -1.47
C ASN A 68 6.67 2.85 -1.77
N SER A 69 6.33 4.11 -1.54
CA SER A 69 4.97 4.60 -1.78
C SER A 69 4.51 4.38 -3.22
N PRO A 70 3.28 3.89 -3.43
CA PRO A 70 2.71 3.80 -4.78
C PRO A 70 2.46 5.17 -5.42
N MET A 71 2.45 6.26 -4.65
CA MET A 71 2.36 7.62 -5.19
C MET A 71 3.53 7.92 -6.15
N GLY A 72 4.71 7.31 -5.93
CA GLY A 72 5.87 7.46 -6.81
C GLY A 72 5.61 7.13 -8.29
N TYR A 73 4.64 6.25 -8.59
CA TYR A 73 4.25 5.94 -9.98
C TYR A 73 3.68 7.17 -10.72
N PHE A 74 3.17 8.13 -9.97
CA PHE A 74 2.50 9.32 -10.54
C PHE A 74 3.39 10.55 -10.57
N LYS A 75 4.60 10.49 -10.01
CA LYS A 75 5.52 11.61 -9.89
C LYS A 75 5.68 12.42 -11.18
N ASN A 76 5.90 11.73 -12.30
CA ASN A 76 6.16 12.37 -13.58
C ASN A 76 4.92 13.05 -14.20
N LYS A 77 3.73 12.74 -13.67
CA LYS A 77 2.45 13.38 -14.08
C LYS A 77 2.12 14.61 -13.25
N LEU A 78 2.76 14.72 -12.08
CA LEU A 78 2.44 15.74 -11.07
C LEU A 78 3.46 16.88 -11.13
N LYS A 79 3.01 18.11 -10.88
CA LYS A 79 3.88 19.27 -10.72
C LYS A 79 4.63 19.22 -9.38
N ARG A 80 3.97 18.68 -8.35
CA ARG A 80 4.56 18.59 -7.01
C ARG A 80 4.03 17.36 -6.28
N LEU A 81 4.93 16.49 -5.86
CA LEU A 81 4.64 15.34 -5.01
C LEU A 81 5.56 15.39 -3.81
N VAL A 82 4.99 15.56 -2.63
CA VAL A 82 5.71 15.71 -1.36
C VAL A 82 5.51 14.45 -0.54
N GLY A 83 6.59 13.83 -0.09
CA GLY A 83 6.56 12.68 0.82
C GLY A 83 6.91 13.08 2.23
N VAL A 84 6.12 12.62 3.19
CA VAL A 84 6.34 12.89 4.63
C VAL A 84 6.44 11.54 5.35
N ASP A 85 7.44 11.38 6.20
CA ASP A 85 7.55 10.20 7.07
C ASP A 85 8.39 10.56 8.30
N LEU A 86 8.08 9.93 9.43
CA LEU A 86 8.84 10.11 10.67
C LEU A 86 10.00 9.10 10.75
N PHE A 87 9.90 7.96 10.08
CA PHE A 87 10.92 6.91 10.14
C PHE A 87 12.03 7.18 9.10
N ILE A 88 13.10 7.82 9.57
CA ILE A 88 14.23 8.30 8.76
C ILE A 88 14.78 7.22 7.79
N PRO A 89 14.97 5.95 8.20
CA PRO A 89 15.50 4.94 7.26
C PRO A 89 14.60 4.74 6.03
N SER A 90 13.28 4.76 6.20
CA SER A 90 12.33 4.65 5.07
C SER A 90 12.37 5.90 4.19
N LEU A 91 12.37 7.07 4.82
CA LEU A 91 12.43 8.35 4.10
C LEU A 91 13.71 8.45 3.24
N ASN A 92 14.85 8.05 3.78
CA ASN A 92 16.14 8.03 3.07
C ASN A 92 16.12 7.06 1.88
N LEU A 93 15.46 5.91 2.03
CA LEU A 93 15.33 4.95 0.93
C LEU A 93 14.39 5.49 -0.16
N SER A 94 13.35 6.16 0.21
CA SER A 94 12.45 6.87 -0.71
C SER A 94 13.18 7.96 -1.50
N UNK A 95 14.05 8.66 -0.79
CA UNK A 95 14.79 9.56 -1.28
C UNK A 95 15.59 9.15 -2.25
N LYS A 96 16.44 8.04 -2.00
CA LYS A 96 17.36 7.32 -2.87
C LYS A 96 16.68 6.83 -4.16
N ASN A 97 15.50 6.33 -4.02
CA ASN A 97 14.67 5.82 -5.14
C ASN A 97 13.96 6.94 -5.91
N LYS A 98 14.10 8.19 -5.47
CA LYS A 98 13.53 9.39 -6.12
C LYS A 98 12.01 9.31 -6.33
N LEU A 99 11.29 8.76 -5.35
CA LEU A 99 9.84 8.54 -5.47
C LEU A 99 9.04 9.84 -5.43
N HIS A 100 9.52 10.86 -4.72
CA HIS A 100 8.85 12.16 -4.56
C HIS A 100 9.75 13.29 -5.06
N HIS A 101 9.19 14.49 -5.22
CA HIS A 101 9.94 15.71 -5.57
C HIS A 101 10.61 16.30 -4.33
N GLU A 102 9.91 16.24 -3.18
CA GLU A 102 10.34 16.80 -1.90
C GLU A 102 10.09 15.79 -0.79
N TYR A 103 10.85 15.90 0.29
CA TYR A 103 10.77 14.99 1.44
C TYR A 103 10.87 15.78 2.74
N TYR A 104 10.02 15.45 3.72
CA TYR A 104 10.04 16.07 5.03
C TYR A 104 9.98 15.01 6.12
N GLU A 105 10.87 15.15 7.12
CA GLU A 105 10.85 14.34 8.33
C GLU A 105 9.88 15.03 9.32
N ILE A 106 8.62 14.62 9.32
CA ILE A 106 7.55 15.23 10.12
C ILE A 106 6.64 14.10 10.64
N ASP A 107 6.19 14.24 11.89
CA ASP A 107 5.11 13.43 12.42
C ASP A 107 3.81 13.84 11.69
N ILE A 108 3.17 12.87 11.02
CA ILE A 108 1.96 13.12 10.24
C ILE A 108 0.82 13.71 11.09
N LEU A 109 0.80 13.46 12.41
CA LEU A 109 -0.21 14.03 13.32
C LEU A 109 -0.02 15.53 13.55
N SER A 110 1.16 16.08 13.20
CA SER A 110 1.43 17.51 13.25
C SER A 110 1.46 18.16 11.84
N SER A 111 0.98 17.46 10.81
CA SER A 111 1.03 17.96 9.43
C SER A 111 0.34 19.32 9.26
N ILE A 112 -0.73 19.59 10.02
CA ILE A 112 -1.46 20.86 9.98
C ILE A 112 -0.59 22.05 10.41
N ASP A 113 0.46 21.82 11.19
CA ASP A 113 1.38 22.87 11.63
C ASP A 113 2.45 23.21 10.58
N HIS A 114 2.57 22.36 9.56
CA HIS A 114 3.62 22.46 8.54
C HIS A 114 3.08 22.79 7.14
N PHE A 115 1.82 22.49 6.88
CA PHE A 115 1.21 22.70 5.56
C PHE A 115 -0.04 23.58 5.68
N GLU A 116 -0.09 24.63 4.90
CA GLU A 116 -1.19 25.58 4.90
C GLU A 116 -2.50 24.95 4.42
N GLU A 117 -3.62 25.55 4.83
CA GLU A 117 -4.94 25.18 4.34
C GLU A 117 -4.98 25.27 2.81
N ASN A 118 -5.62 24.30 2.18
CA ASN A 118 -5.83 24.27 0.73
C ASN A 118 -4.51 24.38 -0.07
N SER A 119 -3.38 23.86 0.47
CA SER A 119 -2.06 23.99 -0.19
C SER A 119 -1.77 22.88 -1.19
N PHE A 120 -2.51 21.75 -1.15
CA PHE A 120 -2.37 20.64 -2.09
C PHE A 120 -3.71 20.31 -2.75
N ASP A 121 -3.67 19.87 -4.02
CA ASP A 121 -4.89 19.38 -4.67
C ASP A 121 -5.40 18.11 -4.00
N CYS A 122 -4.48 17.25 -3.59
CA CYS A 122 -4.82 15.96 -2.96
C CYS A 122 -3.88 15.68 -1.78
N VAL A 123 -4.44 15.08 -0.73
CA VAL A 123 -3.65 14.52 0.39
C VAL A 123 -3.93 13.02 0.45
N ALA A 124 -2.87 12.22 0.44
CA ALA A 124 -2.93 10.75 0.42
C ALA A 124 -2.36 10.15 1.70
N LEU A 125 -2.96 9.03 2.12
CA LEU A 125 -2.58 8.25 3.30
C LEU A 125 -2.71 6.77 2.93
N ILE A 126 -1.58 6.12 2.60
CA ILE A 126 -1.56 4.77 1.98
C ILE A 126 -0.89 3.76 2.91
N ASP A 127 -1.65 2.80 3.44
CA ASP A 127 -1.21 1.80 4.42
C ASP A 127 -0.56 2.48 5.64
N VAL A 128 -1.25 3.44 6.24
CA VAL A 128 -0.74 4.24 7.38
C VAL A 128 -1.76 4.34 8.51
N ILE A 129 -3.03 4.57 8.19
CA ILE A 129 -4.05 4.91 9.20
C ILE A 129 -4.26 3.77 10.22
N GLU A 130 -4.05 2.52 9.80
CA GLU A 130 -4.14 1.33 10.66
C GLU A 130 -3.04 1.28 11.72
N HIS A 131 -1.96 2.03 11.53
CA HIS A 131 -0.85 2.14 12.48
C HIS A 131 -1.10 3.21 13.55
N LEU A 132 -2.17 3.99 13.43
CA LEU A 132 -2.55 5.02 14.39
C LEU A 132 -3.65 4.51 15.34
N LYS A 133 -3.72 5.07 16.53
CA LYS A 133 -4.91 4.92 17.38
C LYS A 133 -6.12 5.48 16.62
N LYS A 134 -7.28 4.86 16.80
CA LYS A 134 -8.50 5.25 16.09
C LYS A 134 -8.79 6.75 16.15
N GLN A 135 -8.65 7.34 17.35
CA GLN A 135 -8.91 8.77 17.57
C GLN A 135 -7.92 9.66 16.81
N ASP A 136 -6.65 9.25 16.76
CA ASP A 136 -5.61 9.99 16.03
C ASP A 136 -5.85 9.92 14.52
N GLY A 137 -6.26 8.74 14.00
CA GLY A 137 -6.63 8.58 12.61
C GLY A 137 -7.82 9.47 12.21
N LEU A 138 -8.86 9.53 13.06
CA LEU A 138 -10.01 10.42 12.83
C LEU A 138 -9.61 11.89 12.79
N LYS A 139 -8.69 12.30 13.71
CA LYS A 139 -8.15 13.65 13.74
C LYS A 139 -7.33 13.94 12.46
N LEU A 140 -6.50 12.99 12.05
CA LEU A 140 -5.67 13.12 10.84
C LEU A 140 -6.53 13.29 9.58
N ILE A 141 -7.63 12.54 9.44
CA ILE A 141 -8.57 12.71 8.31
C ILE A 141 -9.08 14.16 8.23
N LYS A 142 -9.42 14.76 9.38
CA LYS A 142 -9.86 16.18 9.42
C LYS A 142 -8.73 17.14 9.01
N GLN A 143 -7.51 16.87 9.43
CA GLN A 143 -6.36 17.67 9.00
C GLN A 143 -6.14 17.54 7.48
N MET A 144 -6.27 16.34 6.94
CA MET A 144 -6.19 16.10 5.49
C MET A 144 -7.24 16.91 4.72
N GLU A 145 -8.47 16.97 5.25
CA GLU A 145 -9.56 17.79 4.66
C GLU A 145 -9.23 19.28 4.64
N THR A 146 -8.51 19.75 5.67
CA THR A 146 -8.09 21.17 5.76
C THR A 146 -6.97 21.47 4.75
N ILE A 147 -6.00 20.58 4.62
CA ILE A 147 -4.81 20.79 3.77
C ILE A 147 -5.16 20.60 2.28
N ALA A 148 -6.07 19.68 1.97
CA ALA A 148 -6.45 19.37 0.59
C ALA A 148 -7.48 20.37 0.04
N ARG A 149 -7.35 20.72 -1.26
CA ARG A 149 -8.30 21.58 -1.97
C ARG A 149 -9.43 20.81 -2.66
N LYS A 150 -9.14 19.57 -3.08
CA LYS A 150 -10.04 18.85 -4.00
C LYS A 150 -10.34 17.44 -3.55
N LYS A 151 -9.35 16.75 -2.95
CA LYS A 151 -9.49 15.31 -2.75
C LYS A 151 -8.63 14.82 -1.60
N ILE A 152 -9.15 13.87 -0.83
CA ILE A 152 -8.33 13.06 0.07
C ILE A 152 -8.47 11.58 -0.29
N ILE A 153 -7.38 10.84 -0.13
CA ILE A 153 -7.28 9.41 -0.45
C ILE A 153 -6.75 8.67 0.78
N VAL A 154 -7.47 7.63 1.21
CA VAL A 154 -7.02 6.72 2.27
C VAL A 154 -7.05 5.30 1.72
N PHE A 155 -5.97 4.53 1.91
CA PHE A 155 -5.92 3.12 1.57
C PHE A 155 -5.47 2.33 2.80
N THR A 156 -6.21 1.27 3.16
CA THR A 156 -6.00 0.54 4.41
C THR A 156 -6.61 -0.87 4.31
N PRO A 157 -6.22 -1.83 5.17
CA PRO A 157 -6.96 -3.08 5.30
C PRO A 157 -8.43 -2.85 5.64
N ASN A 158 -9.30 -3.72 5.14
CA ASN A 158 -10.73 -3.71 5.44
C ASN A 158 -10.97 -4.35 6.81
N GLY A 159 -11.18 -3.51 7.83
CA GLY A 159 -11.26 -3.93 9.21
C GLY A 159 -9.89 -4.16 9.84
N PHE A 160 -9.87 -4.71 11.04
CA PHE A 160 -8.60 -4.97 11.74
C PHE A 160 -7.90 -6.19 11.13
N LEU A 161 -6.65 -5.99 10.75
CA LEU A 161 -5.74 -7.05 10.31
C LEU A 161 -4.51 -7.06 11.23
N GLU A 162 -4.29 -8.12 11.96
CA GLU A 162 -3.11 -8.22 12.81
C GLU A 162 -1.82 -8.18 11.97
N GLN A 163 -0.92 -7.29 12.35
CA GLN A 163 0.41 -7.18 11.74
C GLN A 163 1.43 -6.79 12.81
N SER A 164 2.50 -7.56 12.87
CA SER A 164 3.63 -7.31 13.78
C SER A 164 4.63 -6.35 13.15
N PRO A 165 5.45 -5.66 13.98
CA PRO A 165 6.52 -4.80 13.47
C PRO A 165 7.44 -5.54 12.50
N PHE A 166 7.99 -4.82 11.54
CA PHE A 166 8.86 -5.37 10.51
C PHE A 166 10.10 -4.49 10.34
N ASP A 167 11.24 -5.12 10.09
CA ASP A 167 12.52 -4.46 9.82
C ASP A 167 12.93 -3.44 10.90
N GLY A 168 12.59 -3.74 12.16
CA GLY A 168 12.93 -2.87 13.30
C GLY A 168 12.10 -1.59 13.37
N ASN A 169 11.02 -1.50 12.59
CA ASN A 169 10.13 -0.34 12.57
C ASN A 169 8.86 -0.66 13.38
N GLU A 170 8.80 -0.16 14.61
CA GLU A 170 7.64 -0.34 15.50
C GLU A 170 6.38 0.36 14.98
N TYR A 171 6.54 1.39 14.13
CA TYR A 171 5.40 2.09 13.52
C TYR A 171 4.62 1.20 12.53
N GLN A 172 5.16 0.02 12.16
CA GLN A 172 4.50 -0.93 11.26
C GLN A 172 3.47 -1.84 11.96
N ARG A 173 3.31 -1.71 13.26
CA ARG A 173 2.31 -2.48 14.02
C ARG A 173 0.90 -1.94 13.72
N HIS A 174 -0.04 -2.82 13.39
CA HIS A 174 -1.45 -2.42 13.27
C HIS A 174 -2.09 -2.32 14.65
N ILE A 175 -2.70 -1.19 14.94
CA ILE A 175 -3.36 -0.93 16.24
C ILE A 175 -4.80 -0.46 16.08
N SER A 176 -5.27 -0.22 14.86
CA SER A 176 -6.68 0.07 14.58
C SER A 176 -7.17 -0.66 13.33
N GLY A 177 -8.47 -0.73 13.17
CA GLY A 177 -9.12 -1.26 11.97
C GLY A 177 -10.13 -0.27 11.42
N TRP A 178 -10.31 -0.25 10.12
CA TRP A 178 -11.17 0.69 9.39
C TRP A 178 -12.11 -0.09 8.47
N GLU A 179 -13.40 0.09 8.64
CA GLU A 179 -14.40 -0.68 7.91
C GLU A 179 -15.11 0.17 6.84
N VAL A 180 -15.62 -0.51 5.83
CA VAL A 180 -16.32 0.12 4.69
C VAL A 180 -17.41 1.09 5.16
N GLU A 181 -18.31 0.60 6.01
CA GLU A 181 -19.46 1.37 6.49
C GLU A 181 -19.01 2.66 7.22
N GLU A 182 -17.99 2.55 8.05
CA GLU A 182 -17.42 3.67 8.78
C GLU A 182 -16.84 4.73 7.85
N MET A 183 -16.07 4.30 6.85
CA MET A 183 -15.49 5.23 5.88
C MET A 183 -16.59 5.91 5.04
N GLN A 184 -17.63 5.16 4.66
CA GLN A 184 -18.78 5.72 3.95
C GLN A 184 -19.52 6.77 4.80
N GLN A 185 -19.68 6.52 6.10
CA GLN A 185 -20.31 7.48 7.02
C GLN A 185 -19.50 8.78 7.13
N MET A 186 -18.20 8.72 6.92
CA MET A 186 -17.32 9.89 6.87
C MET A 186 -17.30 10.59 5.49
N GLY A 187 -18.11 10.12 4.54
CA GLY A 187 -18.27 10.73 3.21
C GLY A 187 -17.31 10.24 2.14
N PHE A 188 -16.65 9.09 2.37
CA PHE A 188 -15.78 8.49 1.36
C PHE A 188 -16.56 7.60 0.40
N ASP A 189 -16.22 7.67 -0.87
CA ASP A 189 -16.49 6.61 -1.84
C ASP A 189 -15.47 5.49 -1.60
N VAL A 190 -15.95 4.27 -1.40
CA VAL A 190 -15.10 3.13 -1.01
C VAL A 190 -15.05 2.08 -2.13
N ILE A 191 -13.84 1.73 -2.54
CA ILE A 191 -13.56 0.76 -3.60
C ILE A 191 -12.80 -0.42 -3.01
N GLY A 192 -13.26 -1.64 -3.28
CA GLY A 192 -12.60 -2.86 -2.81
C GLY A 192 -11.33 -3.16 -3.61
N ILE A 193 -10.25 -3.48 -2.90
CA ILE A 193 -8.92 -3.70 -3.48
C ILE A 193 -8.34 -5.04 -2.99
N ASN A 194 -7.50 -5.64 -3.83
CA ASN A 194 -6.70 -6.84 -3.53
C ASN A 194 -7.50 -8.13 -3.33
N GLY A 195 -8.70 -8.17 -3.95
CA GLY A 195 -9.48 -9.40 -4.06
C GLY A 195 -10.19 -9.81 -2.77
N TYR A 196 -10.68 -11.03 -2.77
CA TYR A 196 -11.57 -11.56 -1.72
C TYR A 196 -10.80 -11.77 -0.40
N LYS A 197 -11.25 -11.11 0.66
CA LYS A 197 -10.60 -11.03 1.98
C LYS A 197 -10.19 -12.39 2.56
N PRO A 198 -11.04 -13.44 2.58
CA PRO A 198 -10.66 -14.74 3.17
C PRO A 198 -9.53 -15.49 2.46
N LEU A 199 -9.04 -15.00 1.33
CA LEU A 199 -7.90 -15.62 0.62
C LEU A 199 -6.56 -15.08 1.08
N ARG A 200 -6.55 -13.97 1.83
CA ARG A 200 -5.34 -13.25 2.19
C ARG A 200 -5.17 -13.11 3.71
N GLY A 201 -3.94 -12.97 4.12
CA GLY A 201 -3.56 -12.70 5.51
C GLY A 201 -2.47 -11.64 5.58
N GLU A 202 -1.69 -11.65 6.63
CA GLU A 202 -0.64 -10.66 6.90
C GLU A 202 0.16 -10.32 5.63
N ARG A 203 0.40 -9.03 5.40
CA ARG A 203 1.11 -8.50 4.21
C ARG A 203 0.48 -8.92 2.89
N ALA A 204 -0.84 -9.07 2.88
CA ALA A 204 -1.62 -9.46 1.69
C ALA A 204 -1.22 -10.80 1.07
N ASN A 205 -0.50 -11.66 1.79
CA ASN A 205 -0.09 -12.97 1.32
C ASN A 205 -1.28 -13.92 1.16
N ILE A 206 -1.27 -14.75 0.11
CA ILE A 206 -2.27 -15.82 -0.05
C ILE A 206 -2.03 -16.90 1.00
N ILE A 207 -3.07 -17.20 1.78
CA ILE A 207 -3.00 -18.18 2.88
C ILE A 207 -3.50 -19.58 2.49
N LYS A 208 -4.04 -19.75 1.28
CA LYS A 208 -4.56 -21.02 0.79
C LYS A 208 -3.55 -21.74 -0.10
N TRP A 209 -3.51 -23.07 -0.01
CA TRP A 209 -2.67 -23.91 -0.85
C TRP A 209 -3.54 -24.67 -1.88
N PRO A 210 -3.13 -24.84 -3.13
CA PRO A 210 -1.89 -24.32 -3.78
C PRO A 210 -1.95 -22.80 -4.02
N THR A 211 -0.90 -22.12 -3.59
CA THR A 211 -0.84 -20.64 -3.57
C THR A 211 -1.08 -20.02 -4.96
N ILE A 212 -0.49 -20.62 -6.02
CA ILE A 212 -0.61 -20.08 -7.40
C ILE A 212 -2.06 -20.08 -7.87
N PHE A 213 -2.78 -21.15 -7.59
CA PHE A 213 -4.21 -21.27 -7.95
C PHE A 213 -5.03 -20.19 -7.24
N TRP A 214 -4.90 -20.09 -5.90
CA TRP A 214 -5.68 -19.14 -5.10
C TRP A 214 -5.28 -17.68 -5.38
N LYS A 215 -4.04 -17.44 -5.79
CA LYS A 215 -3.58 -16.12 -6.22
C LYS A 215 -4.38 -15.66 -7.46
N ARG A 216 -4.58 -16.55 -8.42
CA ARG A 216 -5.37 -16.25 -9.63
C ARG A 216 -6.85 -16.04 -9.31
N ILE A 217 -7.40 -16.87 -8.39
CA ILE A 217 -8.77 -16.67 -7.89
C ILE A 217 -8.88 -15.30 -7.20
N SER A 218 -7.88 -14.91 -6.42
CA SER A 218 -7.85 -13.58 -5.79
C SER A 218 -7.86 -12.46 -6.83
N TYR A 219 -7.09 -12.59 -7.92
CA TYR A 219 -7.11 -11.62 -9.03
C TYR A 219 -8.50 -11.52 -9.66
N LEU A 220 -9.12 -12.65 -9.99
CA LEU A 220 -10.46 -12.67 -10.59
C LEU A 220 -11.53 -12.11 -9.66
N SER A 221 -11.40 -12.39 -8.37
CA SER A 221 -12.36 -11.86 -7.37
C SER A 221 -12.34 -10.33 -7.29
N GLN A 222 -11.25 -9.68 -7.76
CA GLN A 222 -11.16 -8.22 -7.84
C GLN A 222 -12.31 -7.61 -8.66
N LEU A 223 -12.75 -8.32 -9.71
CA LEU A 223 -13.88 -7.87 -10.55
C LEU A 223 -15.17 -7.70 -9.75
N ILE A 224 -15.33 -8.49 -8.69
CA ILE A 224 -16.51 -8.46 -7.82
C ILE A 224 -16.28 -7.48 -6.66
N VAL A 225 -15.16 -7.66 -5.95
CA VAL A 225 -14.94 -6.90 -4.71
C VAL A 225 -14.72 -5.41 -4.97
N LYS A 226 -14.33 -5.00 -6.18
CA LYS A 226 -14.23 -3.58 -6.54
C LYS A 226 -15.54 -2.84 -6.19
N ASN A 227 -16.69 -3.41 -6.52
CA ASN A 227 -18.00 -2.82 -6.29
C ASN A 227 -18.73 -3.41 -5.07
N ARG A 228 -18.04 -4.28 -4.35
CA ARG A 228 -18.52 -4.92 -3.10
C ARG A 228 -17.40 -4.87 -2.07
N PRO A 229 -17.00 -3.64 -1.67
CA PRO A 229 -15.81 -3.46 -0.83
C PRO A 229 -15.88 -4.18 0.52
N GLU A 230 -17.07 -4.49 1.02
CA GLU A 230 -17.25 -5.26 2.26
C GLU A 230 -16.58 -6.64 2.20
N TYR A 231 -16.38 -7.20 0.99
CA TYR A 231 -15.72 -8.50 0.80
C TYR A 231 -14.24 -8.38 0.44
N ALA A 232 -13.75 -7.15 0.21
CA ALA A 232 -12.39 -6.91 -0.24
C ALA A 232 -11.38 -7.05 0.91
N PHE A 233 -10.15 -7.43 0.58
CA PHE A 233 -9.06 -7.52 1.55
C PHE A 233 -8.63 -6.14 2.05
N GLN A 234 -8.53 -5.16 1.15
CA GLN A 234 -8.22 -3.77 1.46
C GLN A 234 -9.23 -2.85 0.79
N ILE A 235 -9.29 -1.62 1.26
CA ILE A 235 -10.21 -0.60 0.74
C ILE A 235 -9.45 0.66 0.36
N LEU A 236 -9.79 1.19 -0.80
CA LEU A 236 -9.37 2.52 -1.26
C LEU A 236 -10.55 3.45 -1.06
N CYS A 237 -10.36 4.45 -0.22
CA CYS A 237 -11.38 5.41 0.20
C CYS A 237 -11.02 6.77 -0.40
N VAL A 238 -11.91 7.33 -1.21
CA VAL A 238 -11.71 8.59 -1.91
C VAL A 238 -12.81 9.57 -1.49
N LYS A 239 -12.43 10.76 -1.07
CA LYS A 239 -13.39 11.82 -0.74
C LYS A 239 -13.06 13.06 -1.54
N ASN A 240 -14.04 13.53 -2.31
CA ASN A 240 -13.98 14.81 -3.02
C ASN A 240 -14.43 15.91 -2.05
N LEU A 241 -13.73 17.05 -2.05
CA LEU A 241 -13.97 18.19 -1.16
C LEU A 241 -14.66 19.33 -1.91
#